data_bb693026f594f01ab01b161b79ed7061
#
_entry.id   bb693026f594f01ab01b161b79ed7061
#
_cell.length_a   1.000
_cell.length_b   1.000
_cell.length_c   1.000
_cell.angle_alpha   90.00
_cell.angle_beta   90.00
_cell.angle_gamma   90.00
#
_symmetry.space_group_name_H-M   'P 1'
#
loop_
_entity.id
_entity.type
_entity.pdbx_description
1 polymer ?
#
loop_
_entity_poly.entity_id
_entity_poly.type
_entity_poly.pdbx_seq_one_letter_code
_entity_poly.pdbx_strand_id
1 'polypeptide(L)'
;MQGSGITLYRMGLDGVPTVNTYLDNVLKDGQVLGCDGRMVTTTWLMAMKRRYKVKSNVDLVGDIWQERPERPKQPIWELALKYAGVSREEKLSRLWDWMKQKSLDYFILTSLDDIAWLFNLRGNDIPCCPVFLSYAVFTQESGVLFCEKNCANGSIQTALMKAGIETRPYEEVEQYIRKMGQGKRVAMDMRVVNAHLAAQVPNENTLVDVVNPTGMWKAVKNETEVKNERIAHLKDGIAITKMLYWLRHTDKKQESEISVSDKLEEFRRLDEDYLGPSFDTISGYAEHGAIVHYSATPESNRILEEENFLLLDMGGHYYQGTTDITRTVMLGREATEEQKKYYTTVLRGNLALGAAKFRSGITGVNLDVLARQPLWEIGCDFLHGTGHGVGYLLNVHEGPNAIRYVASKQPGGDPALEPGMITSNEPGVYLENKFGIRLENLILCCEAEHTDFGRFLEFETLTLVPFDRRAIDVKGLSDKELGLLNAYHQRVYEEIGPHLTPEERDWLQEECSPIL
;
A
#
# COMPACT_ATOMS: atom_id res chain seq x y z
N MET A 1 20.67 -4.39 13.68
CA MET A 1 20.57 -4.97 15.03
C MET A 1 21.92 -5.42 15.63
N GLN A 2 22.99 -5.57 14.83
CA GLN A 2 24.31 -5.87 15.38
C GLN A 2 24.73 -4.79 16.40
N GLY A 3 25.17 -5.23 17.59
CA GLY A 3 25.61 -4.34 18.66
C GLY A 3 24.52 -3.68 19.50
N SER A 4 23.24 -3.84 19.16
CA SER A 4 22.11 -3.22 19.91
C SER A 4 21.73 -3.97 21.19
N GLY A 5 22.19 -5.20 21.39
CA GLY A 5 21.73 -6.09 22.46
C GLY A 5 20.33 -6.70 22.21
N ILE A 6 19.69 -6.40 21.07
CA ILE A 6 18.37 -6.92 20.70
C ILE A 6 18.56 -8.21 19.89
N THR A 7 17.87 -9.29 20.29
CA THR A 7 17.86 -10.55 19.56
C THR A 7 16.74 -10.56 18.52
N LEU A 8 17.10 -10.73 17.25
CA LEU A 8 16.14 -10.90 16.15
C LEU A 8 15.72 -12.36 16.01
N TYR A 9 14.42 -12.63 16.12
CA TYR A 9 13.82 -13.91 15.77
C TYR A 9 13.20 -13.80 14.37
N ARG A 10 13.75 -14.51 13.39
CA ARG A 10 13.24 -14.56 12.01
C ARG A 10 12.02 -15.49 11.93
N MET A 11 10.91 -15.01 12.44
CA MET A 11 9.65 -15.77 12.53
C MET A 11 9.20 -16.26 11.13
N GLY A 12 8.80 -17.53 11.04
CA GLY A 12 8.45 -18.19 9.78
C GLY A 12 9.52 -19.15 9.26
N LEU A 13 10.75 -19.09 9.77
CA LEU A 13 11.78 -20.09 9.48
C LEU A 13 11.67 -21.27 10.44
N ASP A 14 12.09 -22.45 9.97
CA ASP A 14 12.11 -23.69 10.77
C ASP A 14 12.92 -23.50 12.06
N GLY A 15 12.35 -23.93 13.19
CA GLY A 15 12.98 -23.81 14.51
C GLY A 15 12.88 -22.43 15.15
N VAL A 16 12.35 -21.41 14.47
CA VAL A 16 12.16 -20.07 15.05
C VAL A 16 10.77 -19.98 15.71
N PRO A 17 10.68 -19.63 17.01
CA PRO A 17 9.40 -19.58 17.71
C PRO A 17 8.55 -18.41 17.22
N THR A 18 7.24 -18.61 17.16
CA THR A 18 6.27 -17.52 17.05
C THR A 18 6.24 -16.71 18.35
N VAL A 19 5.67 -15.49 18.32
CA VAL A 19 5.49 -14.66 19.53
C VAL A 19 4.78 -15.46 20.64
N ASN A 20 3.72 -16.19 20.31
CA ASN A 20 2.99 -17.01 21.28
C ASN A 20 3.86 -18.13 21.85
N THR A 21 4.57 -18.87 21.00
CA THR A 21 5.50 -19.94 21.45
C THR A 21 6.64 -19.38 22.31
N TYR A 22 7.17 -18.21 21.95
CA TYR A 22 8.16 -17.54 22.77
C TYR A 22 7.64 -17.18 24.16
N LEU A 23 6.44 -16.57 24.23
CA LEU A 23 5.81 -16.20 25.50
C LEU A 23 5.51 -17.44 26.37
N ASP A 24 5.04 -18.55 25.76
CA ASP A 24 4.82 -19.81 26.49
C ASP A 24 6.13 -20.35 27.12
N ASN A 25 7.26 -20.16 26.44
CA ASN A 25 8.55 -20.66 26.93
C ASN A 25 9.15 -19.78 28.03
N VAL A 26 8.91 -18.47 28.02
CA VAL A 26 9.58 -17.53 28.95
C VAL A 26 8.71 -17.13 30.14
N LEU A 27 7.37 -17.11 30.00
CA LEU A 27 6.47 -16.78 31.10
C LEU A 27 6.25 -17.98 32.02
N LYS A 28 6.61 -17.83 33.30
CA LYS A 28 6.40 -18.84 34.32
C LYS A 28 5.07 -18.60 35.05
N ASP A 29 4.55 -19.65 35.69
CA ASP A 29 3.34 -19.56 36.51
C ASP A 29 3.41 -18.41 37.49
N GLY A 30 2.34 -17.60 37.54
CA GLY A 30 2.21 -16.45 38.43
C GLY A 30 2.81 -15.14 37.87
N GLN A 31 3.59 -15.18 36.82
CA GLN A 31 4.08 -13.97 36.15
C GLN A 31 2.98 -13.24 35.39
N VAL A 32 3.17 -11.94 35.17
CA VAL A 32 2.20 -11.04 34.52
C VAL A 32 2.80 -10.47 33.23
N LEU A 33 2.11 -10.65 32.13
CA LEU A 33 2.44 -9.96 30.87
C LEU A 33 1.96 -8.52 30.95
N GLY A 34 2.88 -7.56 30.84
CA GLY A 34 2.57 -6.12 30.79
C GLY A 34 2.53 -5.63 29.34
N CYS A 35 1.54 -4.80 29.00
CA CYS A 35 1.49 -4.10 27.72
C CYS A 35 0.72 -2.77 27.85
N ASP A 36 0.95 -1.87 26.88
CA ASP A 36 0.11 -0.69 26.71
C ASP A 36 -1.11 -1.05 25.83
N GLY A 37 -2.30 -0.97 26.39
CA GLY A 37 -3.55 -1.24 25.68
C GLY A 37 -3.82 -0.30 24.50
N ARG A 38 -3.15 0.86 24.43
CA ARG A 38 -3.22 1.78 23.28
C ARG A 38 -2.44 1.28 22.08
N MET A 39 -1.46 0.38 22.30
CA MET A 39 -0.53 -0.14 21.28
C MET A 39 -0.89 -1.54 20.78
N VAL A 40 -1.91 -2.17 21.36
CA VAL A 40 -2.36 -3.51 20.98
C VAL A 40 -3.84 -3.51 20.61
N THR A 41 -4.21 -4.37 19.65
CA THR A 41 -5.61 -4.48 19.25
C THR A 41 -6.45 -5.18 20.31
N THR A 42 -7.77 -4.93 20.31
CA THR A 42 -8.71 -5.57 21.22
C THR A 42 -8.68 -7.09 21.09
N THR A 43 -8.68 -7.61 19.86
CA THR A 43 -8.61 -9.05 19.59
C THR A 43 -7.33 -9.68 20.13
N TRP A 44 -6.18 -9.04 19.92
CA TRP A 44 -4.91 -9.54 20.45
C TRP A 44 -4.92 -9.60 21.99
N LEU A 45 -5.35 -8.53 22.64
CA LEU A 45 -5.42 -8.49 24.11
C LEU A 45 -6.37 -9.57 24.66
N MET A 46 -7.53 -9.79 24.01
CA MET A 46 -8.47 -10.83 24.41
C MET A 46 -7.83 -12.23 24.30
N ALA A 47 -7.08 -12.49 23.21
CA ALA A 47 -6.36 -13.74 23.03
C ALA A 47 -5.28 -13.95 24.12
N MET A 48 -4.52 -12.89 24.44
CA MET A 48 -3.50 -12.96 25.51
C MET A 48 -4.11 -13.19 26.89
N LYS A 49 -5.22 -12.53 27.22
CA LYS A 49 -5.93 -12.72 28.51
C LYS A 49 -6.50 -14.13 28.70
N ARG A 50 -6.75 -14.87 27.62
CA ARG A 50 -7.16 -16.30 27.70
C ARG A 50 -6.00 -17.24 28.08
N ARG A 51 -4.77 -16.82 27.83
CA ARG A 51 -3.54 -17.64 28.03
C ARG A 51 -2.75 -17.22 29.25
N TYR A 52 -2.73 -15.93 29.56
CA TYR A 52 -1.82 -15.32 30.54
C TYR A 52 -2.58 -14.36 31.46
N LYS A 53 -1.97 -14.12 32.62
CA LYS A 53 -2.34 -12.98 33.46
C LYS A 53 -1.77 -11.71 32.80
N VAL A 54 -2.64 -10.79 32.34
CA VAL A 54 -2.24 -9.60 31.57
C VAL A 54 -2.59 -8.33 32.32
N LYS A 55 -1.64 -7.37 32.36
CA LYS A 55 -1.84 -5.99 32.79
C LYS A 55 -1.68 -5.07 31.57
N SER A 56 -2.78 -4.45 31.10
CA SER A 56 -2.84 -3.72 29.83
C SER A 56 -2.92 -2.19 29.96
N ASN A 57 -2.62 -1.66 31.12
CA ASN A 57 -2.61 -0.21 31.40
C ASN A 57 -1.21 0.29 31.82
N VAL A 58 -0.17 -0.23 31.20
CA VAL A 58 1.21 0.08 31.54
C VAL A 58 1.94 0.56 30.29
N ASP A 59 2.33 1.82 30.28
CA ASP A 59 3.20 2.39 29.24
C ASP A 59 4.67 2.21 29.64
N LEU A 60 5.20 0.99 29.42
CA LEU A 60 6.58 0.65 29.76
C LEU A 60 7.63 1.43 28.97
N VAL A 61 7.28 1.88 27.78
CA VAL A 61 8.16 2.66 26.89
C VAL A 61 8.13 4.14 27.28
N GLY A 62 6.95 4.69 27.55
CA GLY A 62 6.79 6.09 27.95
C GLY A 62 7.54 6.46 29.22
N ASP A 63 7.63 5.53 30.17
CA ASP A 63 8.36 5.74 31.44
C ASP A 63 9.89 5.97 31.26
N ILE A 64 10.46 5.45 30.15
CA ILE A 64 11.90 5.55 29.87
C ILE A 64 12.23 6.47 28.70
N TRP A 65 11.25 6.84 27.88
CA TRP A 65 11.45 7.69 26.70
C TRP A 65 11.29 9.17 27.05
N GLN A 66 12.34 9.78 27.57
CA GLN A 66 12.34 11.17 28.08
C GLN A 66 12.12 12.21 26.98
N GLU A 67 12.63 11.96 25.75
CA GLU A 67 12.51 12.87 24.60
C GLU A 67 11.41 12.41 23.62
N ARG A 68 10.32 11.85 24.12
CA ARG A 68 9.21 11.42 23.28
C ARG A 68 8.61 12.62 22.53
N PRO A 69 8.59 12.61 21.18
CA PRO A 69 8.05 13.71 20.41
C PRO A 69 6.54 13.88 20.67
N GLU A 70 6.08 15.11 20.59
CA GLU A 70 4.63 15.37 20.58
C GLU A 70 3.97 14.76 19.33
N ARG A 71 2.65 14.52 19.43
CA ARG A 71 1.88 14.12 18.25
C ARG A 71 1.96 15.20 17.17
N PRO A 72 2.06 14.84 15.90
CA PRO A 72 1.98 15.79 14.79
C PRO A 72 0.64 16.54 14.82
N LYS A 73 0.66 17.77 14.30
CA LYS A 73 -0.48 18.70 14.29
C LYS A 73 -0.57 19.41 12.94
N GLN A 74 -0.43 18.65 11.86
CA GLN A 74 -0.45 19.22 10.52
C GLN A 74 -1.87 19.65 10.12
N PRO A 75 -2.01 20.69 9.28
CA PRO A 75 -3.32 21.10 8.79
C PRO A 75 -4.03 19.97 8.02
N ILE A 76 -5.31 19.79 8.33
CA ILE A 76 -6.22 18.94 7.56
C ILE A 76 -6.72 19.75 6.35
N TRP A 77 -6.79 19.10 5.19
CA TRP A 77 -7.27 19.70 3.96
C TRP A 77 -8.35 18.84 3.29
N GLU A 78 -9.17 19.48 2.47
CA GLU A 78 -10.30 18.85 1.81
C GLU A 78 -9.93 18.32 0.43
N LEU A 79 -10.21 17.06 0.16
CA LEU A 79 -10.12 16.48 -1.17
C LEU A 79 -11.37 16.90 -1.97
N ALA A 80 -11.18 17.73 -2.98
CA ALA A 80 -12.28 18.26 -3.78
C ALA A 80 -13.07 17.14 -4.49
N LEU A 81 -14.37 17.36 -4.68
CA LEU A 81 -15.29 16.39 -5.29
C LEU A 81 -14.85 15.93 -6.70
N LYS A 82 -14.19 16.82 -7.47
CA LYS A 82 -13.61 16.46 -8.78
C LYS A 82 -12.55 15.35 -8.71
N TYR A 83 -11.97 15.11 -7.53
CA TYR A 83 -11.05 14.02 -7.26
C TYR A 83 -11.74 12.87 -6.54
N ALA A 84 -12.55 13.15 -5.52
CA ALA A 84 -13.19 12.11 -4.70
C ALA A 84 -14.35 11.39 -5.40
N GLY A 85 -15.02 12.03 -6.38
CA GLY A 85 -16.14 11.48 -7.16
C GLY A 85 -17.45 11.34 -6.40
N VAL A 86 -17.41 10.99 -5.11
CA VAL A 86 -18.56 10.80 -4.23
C VAL A 86 -18.46 11.75 -3.05
N SER A 87 -19.55 12.44 -2.71
CA SER A 87 -19.59 13.40 -1.61
C SER A 87 -19.47 12.71 -0.23
N ARG A 88 -19.04 13.47 0.79
CA ARG A 88 -19.02 12.97 2.18
C ARG A 88 -20.42 12.65 2.67
N GLU A 89 -21.41 13.42 2.26
CA GLU A 89 -22.82 13.24 2.60
C GLU A 89 -23.34 11.88 2.11
N GLU A 90 -23.02 11.51 0.86
CA GLU A 90 -23.38 10.21 0.30
C GLU A 90 -22.67 9.05 1.01
N LYS A 91 -21.37 9.19 1.30
CA LYS A 91 -20.60 8.20 2.06
C LYS A 91 -21.15 8.01 3.48
N LEU A 92 -21.48 9.10 4.17
CA LEU A 92 -22.10 9.08 5.50
C LEU A 92 -23.50 8.46 5.46
N SER A 93 -24.35 8.80 4.49
CA SER A 93 -25.65 8.17 4.31
C SER A 93 -25.53 6.66 4.19
N ARG A 94 -24.57 6.18 3.37
CA ARG A 94 -24.27 4.74 3.24
C ARG A 94 -23.87 4.11 4.57
N LEU A 95 -23.06 4.81 5.39
CA LEU A 95 -22.67 4.34 6.72
C LEU A 95 -23.86 4.25 7.67
N TRP A 96 -24.72 5.27 7.73
CA TRP A 96 -25.90 5.26 8.58
C TRP A 96 -26.92 4.18 8.19
N ASP A 97 -27.09 3.94 6.87
CA ASP A 97 -27.95 2.85 6.38
C ASP A 97 -27.39 1.49 6.79
N TRP A 98 -26.07 1.29 6.68
CA TRP A 98 -25.40 0.08 7.16
C TRP A 98 -25.57 -0.10 8.67
N MET A 99 -25.43 0.95 9.48
CA MET A 99 -25.65 0.90 10.93
C MET A 99 -27.10 0.51 11.27
N LYS A 100 -28.10 1.10 10.58
CA LYS A 100 -29.51 0.77 10.75
C LYS A 100 -29.81 -0.68 10.41
N GLN A 101 -29.32 -1.17 9.27
CA GLN A 101 -29.48 -2.57 8.85
C GLN A 101 -28.90 -3.57 9.86
N LYS A 102 -27.79 -3.22 10.53
CA LYS A 102 -27.14 -4.01 11.57
C LYS A 102 -27.72 -3.76 12.97
N SER A 103 -28.68 -2.85 13.12
CA SER A 103 -29.26 -2.42 14.40
C SER A 103 -28.18 -1.97 15.40
N LEU A 104 -27.26 -1.11 14.95
CA LEU A 104 -26.17 -0.57 15.75
C LEU A 104 -26.54 0.82 16.27
N ASP A 105 -26.32 1.08 17.56
CA ASP A 105 -26.52 2.41 18.13
C ASP A 105 -25.29 3.30 17.95
N TYR A 106 -24.07 2.71 18.05
CA TYR A 106 -22.81 3.40 17.87
C TYR A 106 -21.88 2.58 16.98
N PHE A 107 -21.04 3.28 16.23
CA PHE A 107 -19.90 2.71 15.51
C PHE A 107 -18.63 3.52 15.79
N ILE A 108 -17.57 2.85 16.26
CA ILE A 108 -16.27 3.45 16.54
C ILE A 108 -15.32 3.08 15.41
N LEU A 109 -14.82 4.10 14.70
CA LEU A 109 -13.87 3.99 13.60
C LEU A 109 -12.55 4.61 14.00
N THR A 110 -11.44 3.87 13.82
CA THR A 110 -10.10 4.30 14.24
C THR A 110 -9.04 4.18 13.15
N SER A 111 -9.36 3.57 12.00
CA SER A 111 -8.47 3.52 10.85
C SER A 111 -8.39 4.91 10.22
N LEU A 112 -7.18 5.49 10.18
CA LEU A 112 -6.97 6.86 9.72
C LEU A 112 -7.34 7.04 8.25
N ASP A 113 -7.00 6.07 7.42
CA ASP A 113 -7.34 6.03 5.99
C ASP A 113 -8.85 5.91 5.74
N ASP A 114 -9.55 5.08 6.54
CA ASP A 114 -11.01 4.97 6.47
C ASP A 114 -11.70 6.28 6.85
N ILE A 115 -11.22 6.95 7.90
CA ILE A 115 -11.72 8.28 8.34
C ILE A 115 -11.46 9.32 7.26
N ALA A 116 -10.24 9.37 6.74
CA ALA A 116 -9.86 10.32 5.69
C ALA A 116 -10.71 10.13 4.41
N TRP A 117 -10.92 8.87 3.99
CA TRP A 117 -11.77 8.54 2.85
C TRP A 117 -13.23 8.92 3.08
N LEU A 118 -13.78 8.57 4.26
CA LEU A 118 -15.20 8.79 4.58
C LEU A 118 -15.57 10.28 4.56
N PHE A 119 -14.68 11.13 5.08
CA PHE A 119 -14.92 12.57 5.16
C PHE A 119 -14.39 13.36 3.96
N ASN A 120 -13.79 12.74 2.96
CA ASN A 120 -13.05 13.41 1.88
C ASN A 120 -12.01 14.41 2.43
N LEU A 121 -11.29 14.01 3.46
CA LEU A 121 -10.24 14.80 4.10
C LEU A 121 -8.89 14.10 3.95
N ARG A 122 -7.83 14.88 3.95
CA ARG A 122 -6.45 14.41 3.95
C ARG A 122 -5.64 15.24 4.95
N GLY A 123 -4.47 14.74 5.33
CA GLY A 123 -3.53 15.42 6.19
C GLY A 123 -2.11 14.90 5.96
N ASN A 124 -1.14 15.35 6.74
CA ASN A 124 0.26 14.97 6.58
C ASN A 124 0.89 14.58 7.93
N ASP A 125 0.11 13.97 8.82
CA ASP A 125 0.60 13.55 10.14
C ASP A 125 1.48 12.30 10.07
N ILE A 126 1.34 11.49 9.02
CA ILE A 126 2.13 10.28 8.79
C ILE A 126 2.97 10.48 7.52
N PRO A 127 4.29 10.29 7.56
CA PRO A 127 5.13 10.36 6.37
C PRO A 127 4.62 9.43 5.26
N CYS A 128 4.67 9.89 4.02
CA CYS A 128 4.25 9.14 2.84
C CYS A 128 2.80 8.59 2.88
N CYS A 129 1.96 9.09 3.78
CA CYS A 129 0.56 8.68 3.86
C CYS A 129 -0.30 9.91 4.18
N PRO A 130 -1.16 10.39 3.26
CA PRO A 130 -1.88 11.65 3.42
C PRO A 130 -3.08 11.54 4.36
N VAL A 131 -2.84 11.14 5.60
CA VAL A 131 -3.81 10.99 6.68
C VAL A 131 -3.49 11.93 7.85
N PHE A 132 -4.42 12.04 8.77
CA PHE A 132 -4.30 12.83 9.99
C PHE A 132 -4.71 11.99 11.20
N LEU A 133 -4.08 12.22 12.35
CA LEU A 133 -4.40 11.51 13.58
C LEU A 133 -5.82 11.85 14.04
N SER A 134 -6.67 10.83 14.11
CA SER A 134 -8.08 11.02 14.39
C SER A 134 -8.77 9.77 14.93
N TYR A 135 -9.93 9.98 15.50
CA TYR A 135 -10.95 8.97 15.78
C TYR A 135 -12.29 9.48 15.27
N ALA A 136 -13.19 8.57 14.94
CA ALA A 136 -14.56 8.93 14.64
C ALA A 136 -15.54 8.02 15.40
N VAL A 137 -16.61 8.61 15.92
CA VAL A 137 -17.68 7.89 16.58
C VAL A 137 -19.01 8.33 15.97
N PHE A 138 -19.79 7.37 15.51
CA PHE A 138 -21.07 7.60 14.83
C PHE A 138 -22.23 7.10 15.67
N THR A 139 -23.34 7.82 15.60
CA THR A 139 -24.69 7.36 15.93
C THR A 139 -25.45 7.05 14.63
N GLN A 140 -26.73 6.70 14.69
CA GLN A 140 -27.53 6.43 13.49
C GLN A 140 -27.88 7.67 12.65
N GLU A 141 -27.58 8.88 13.12
CA GLU A 141 -27.98 10.13 12.47
C GLU A 141 -26.90 11.23 12.50
N SER A 142 -25.85 11.02 13.28
CA SER A 142 -24.79 12.01 13.48
C SER A 142 -23.45 11.34 13.76
N GLY A 143 -22.39 12.13 13.87
CA GLY A 143 -21.09 11.63 14.27
C GLY A 143 -20.21 12.71 14.88
N VAL A 144 -19.09 12.27 15.45
CA VAL A 144 -18.06 13.14 16.01
C VAL A 144 -16.72 12.73 15.42
N LEU A 145 -16.00 13.70 14.86
CA LEU A 145 -14.61 13.57 14.45
C LEU A 145 -13.73 14.16 15.56
N PHE A 146 -12.84 13.34 16.10
CA PHE A 146 -11.83 13.74 17.08
C PHE A 146 -10.49 13.91 16.37
N CYS A 147 -9.94 15.11 16.39
CA CYS A 147 -8.64 15.43 15.78
C CYS A 147 -7.91 16.48 16.62
N GLU A 148 -6.62 16.69 16.36
CA GLU A 148 -5.85 17.69 17.08
C GLU A 148 -6.48 19.09 16.92
N LYS A 149 -6.41 19.87 18.01
CA LYS A 149 -7.00 21.20 18.07
C LYS A 149 -6.40 22.11 16.99
N ASN A 150 -7.27 22.81 16.27
CA ASN A 150 -6.93 23.74 15.19
C ASN A 150 -6.39 23.11 13.89
N CYS A 151 -6.31 21.79 13.76
CA CYS A 151 -5.90 21.16 12.50
C CYS A 151 -7.01 21.24 11.44
N ALA A 152 -8.28 21.12 11.83
CA ALA A 152 -9.41 21.41 10.95
C ALA A 152 -9.74 22.91 11.01
N ASN A 153 -9.62 23.61 9.88
CA ASN A 153 -9.98 25.03 9.78
C ASN A 153 -11.50 25.24 9.84
N GLY A 154 -11.93 26.50 9.99
CA GLY A 154 -13.36 26.85 10.16
C GLY A 154 -14.24 26.47 8.97
N SER A 155 -13.71 26.42 7.74
CA SER A 155 -14.47 25.98 6.56
C SER A 155 -14.75 24.49 6.60
N ILE A 156 -13.74 23.67 6.97
CA ILE A 156 -13.86 22.21 7.16
C ILE A 156 -14.84 21.92 8.29
N GLN A 157 -14.70 22.58 9.44
CA GLN A 157 -15.63 22.42 10.57
C GLN A 157 -17.07 22.73 10.17
N THR A 158 -17.28 23.83 9.42
CA THR A 158 -18.62 24.22 8.93
C THR A 158 -19.19 23.17 7.96
N ALA A 159 -18.36 22.65 7.06
CA ALA A 159 -18.77 21.63 6.10
C ALA A 159 -19.12 20.29 6.81
N LEU A 160 -18.32 19.88 7.78
CA LEU A 160 -18.59 18.68 8.60
C LEU A 160 -19.88 18.85 9.40
N MET A 161 -20.09 20.03 10.03
CA MET A 161 -21.31 20.31 10.80
C MET A 161 -22.57 20.23 9.91
N LYS A 162 -22.52 20.73 8.68
CA LYS A 162 -23.63 20.59 7.72
C LYS A 162 -23.92 19.14 7.36
N ALA A 163 -22.90 18.29 7.36
CA ALA A 163 -23.02 16.84 7.14
C ALA A 163 -23.39 16.05 8.43
N GLY A 164 -23.73 16.72 9.52
CA GLY A 164 -24.12 16.07 10.79
C GLY A 164 -22.93 15.61 11.63
N ILE A 165 -21.73 16.12 11.39
CA ILE A 165 -20.50 15.72 12.09
C ILE A 165 -19.98 16.88 12.93
N GLU A 166 -19.89 16.67 14.25
CA GLU A 166 -19.22 17.57 15.19
C GLU A 166 -17.72 17.30 15.18
N THR A 167 -16.89 18.35 15.36
CA THR A 167 -15.45 18.19 15.58
C THR A 167 -15.09 18.44 17.04
N ARG A 168 -14.27 17.58 17.63
CA ARG A 168 -13.78 17.70 19.01
C ARG A 168 -12.28 17.46 19.10
N PRO A 169 -11.63 17.95 20.19
CA PRO A 169 -10.24 17.63 20.49
C PRO A 169 -9.97 16.12 20.55
N TYR A 170 -8.84 15.71 20.04
CA TYR A 170 -8.42 14.31 19.95
C TYR A 170 -8.51 13.58 21.30
N GLU A 171 -8.12 14.22 22.38
CA GLU A 171 -8.10 13.66 23.74
C GLU A 171 -9.52 13.40 24.32
N GLU A 172 -10.54 14.02 23.77
CA GLU A 172 -11.89 13.88 24.30
C GLU A 172 -12.59 12.56 23.93
N VAL A 173 -12.01 11.77 23.01
CA VAL A 173 -12.62 10.52 22.52
C VAL A 173 -12.94 9.54 23.65
N GLU A 174 -12.02 9.35 24.61
CA GLU A 174 -12.24 8.44 25.74
C GLU A 174 -13.42 8.91 26.61
N GLN A 175 -13.43 10.21 26.93
CA GLN A 175 -14.50 10.77 27.74
C GLN A 175 -15.87 10.68 27.02
N TYR A 176 -15.88 10.86 25.71
CA TYR A 176 -17.08 10.72 24.90
C TYR A 176 -17.61 9.27 24.95
N ILE A 177 -16.74 8.28 24.76
CA ILE A 177 -17.10 6.87 24.80
C ILE A 177 -17.63 6.47 26.19
N ARG A 178 -16.98 6.91 27.27
CA ARG A 178 -17.45 6.64 28.64
C ARG A 178 -18.85 7.20 28.95
N LYS A 179 -19.28 8.23 28.22
CA LYS A 179 -20.59 8.89 28.38
C LYS A 179 -21.66 8.32 27.44
N MET A 180 -21.40 7.26 26.69
CA MET A 180 -22.41 6.58 25.89
C MET A 180 -23.55 6.09 26.77
N GLY A 181 -24.79 6.15 26.25
CA GLY A 181 -25.96 5.65 26.94
C GLY A 181 -25.86 4.15 27.25
N GLN A 182 -26.63 3.67 28.24
CA GLN A 182 -26.67 2.26 28.65
C GLN A 182 -27.55 1.41 27.73
N GLY A 183 -27.25 0.10 27.66
CA GLY A 183 -28.04 -0.88 26.90
C GLY A 183 -27.86 -0.73 25.37
N LYS A 184 -26.78 -0.12 24.94
CA LYS A 184 -26.47 0.20 23.53
C LYS A 184 -25.64 -0.90 22.84
N ARG A 185 -25.83 -1.05 21.56
CA ARG A 185 -25.02 -1.89 20.69
C ARG A 185 -23.93 -1.04 20.06
N VAL A 186 -22.68 -1.24 20.52
CA VAL A 186 -21.51 -0.46 20.10
C VAL A 186 -20.64 -1.33 19.19
N ALA A 187 -20.60 -1.01 17.91
CA ALA A 187 -19.80 -1.72 16.92
C ALA A 187 -18.40 -1.14 16.79
N MET A 188 -17.45 -2.01 16.54
CA MET A 188 -16.06 -1.68 16.17
C MET A 188 -15.39 -2.88 15.51
N ASP A 189 -14.39 -2.66 14.72
CA ASP A 189 -13.49 -3.73 14.26
C ASP A 189 -12.44 -4.00 15.35
N MET A 190 -12.62 -5.06 16.13
CA MET A 190 -11.75 -5.37 17.26
C MET A 190 -10.31 -5.75 16.85
N ARG A 191 -10.06 -6.00 15.56
CA ARG A 191 -8.72 -6.27 15.01
C ARG A 191 -7.94 -4.98 14.75
N VAL A 192 -8.64 -3.83 14.71
CA VAL A 192 -8.10 -2.51 14.42
C VAL A 192 -8.17 -1.61 15.65
N VAL A 193 -9.31 -1.56 16.33
CA VAL A 193 -9.50 -0.72 17.53
C VAL A 193 -8.58 -1.18 18.65
N ASN A 194 -7.81 -0.25 19.21
CA ASN A 194 -6.92 -0.56 20.31
C ASN A 194 -7.72 -0.94 21.59
N ALA A 195 -7.12 -1.81 22.38
CA ALA A 195 -7.77 -2.40 23.54
C ALA A 195 -8.08 -1.39 24.65
N HIS A 196 -7.31 -0.32 24.77
CA HIS A 196 -7.56 0.75 25.75
C HIS A 196 -8.85 1.49 25.41
N LEU A 197 -9.06 1.86 24.14
CA LEU A 197 -10.27 2.58 23.70
C LEU A 197 -11.51 1.70 23.82
N ALA A 198 -11.43 0.42 23.42
CA ALA A 198 -12.51 -0.53 23.57
C ALA A 198 -12.94 -0.71 25.04
N ALA A 199 -11.99 -0.67 25.98
CA ALA A 199 -12.25 -0.77 27.43
C ALA A 199 -12.94 0.47 28.02
N GLN A 200 -13.07 1.58 27.28
CA GLN A 200 -13.82 2.76 27.73
C GLN A 200 -15.34 2.62 27.52
N VAL A 201 -15.79 1.65 26.71
CA VAL A 201 -17.22 1.42 26.50
C VAL A 201 -17.84 0.92 27.81
N PRO A 202 -18.93 1.56 28.29
CA PRO A 202 -19.60 1.13 29.52
C PRO A 202 -20.03 -0.34 29.48
N ASN A 203 -19.89 -1.07 30.60
CA ASN A 203 -20.13 -2.51 30.68
C ASN A 203 -21.58 -2.92 30.41
N GLU A 204 -22.51 -1.99 30.55
CA GLU A 204 -23.94 -2.18 30.28
C GLU A 204 -24.26 -2.24 28.78
N ASN A 205 -23.28 -1.91 27.95
CA ASN A 205 -23.39 -1.92 26.49
C ASN A 205 -22.89 -3.24 25.90
N THR A 206 -23.44 -3.61 24.75
CA THR A 206 -23.03 -4.79 24.02
C THR A 206 -21.99 -4.39 22.95
N LEU A 207 -20.76 -4.87 23.10
CA LEU A 207 -19.75 -4.75 22.04
C LEU A 207 -20.09 -5.70 20.89
N VAL A 208 -20.09 -5.17 19.68
CA VAL A 208 -20.34 -5.90 18.43
C VAL A 208 -19.09 -5.86 17.57
N ASP A 209 -18.44 -7.00 17.41
CA ASP A 209 -17.28 -7.11 16.51
C ASP A 209 -17.75 -7.13 15.05
N VAL A 210 -17.24 -6.21 14.26
CA VAL A 210 -17.57 -6.06 12.83
C VAL A 210 -16.30 -5.87 12.01
N VAL A 211 -16.35 -6.27 10.76
CA VAL A 211 -15.35 -5.82 9.76
C VAL A 211 -15.72 -4.40 9.35
N ASN A 212 -14.77 -3.48 9.36
CA ASN A 212 -15.01 -2.11 8.90
C ASN A 212 -15.56 -2.13 7.47
N PRO A 213 -16.79 -1.64 7.22
CA PRO A 213 -17.38 -1.67 5.89
C PRO A 213 -16.66 -0.72 4.93
N THR A 214 -16.04 0.33 5.46
CA THR A 214 -15.28 1.33 4.71
C THR A 214 -14.09 0.74 3.97
N GLY A 215 -13.45 -0.31 4.50
CA GLY A 215 -12.35 -0.99 3.83
C GLY A 215 -12.72 -1.50 2.44
N MET A 216 -13.84 -2.23 2.32
CA MET A 216 -14.35 -2.69 1.01
C MET A 216 -14.86 -1.54 0.13
N TRP A 217 -15.49 -0.53 0.75
CA TRP A 217 -16.08 0.57 -0.02
C TRP A 217 -15.03 1.44 -0.70
N LYS A 218 -13.88 1.69 -0.04
CA LYS A 218 -12.79 2.45 -0.64
C LYS A 218 -11.88 1.63 -1.56
N ALA A 219 -11.83 0.31 -1.37
CA ALA A 219 -11.06 -0.57 -2.23
C ALA A 219 -11.61 -0.59 -3.66
N VAL A 220 -12.93 -0.51 -3.83
CA VAL A 220 -13.61 -0.40 -5.12
C VAL A 220 -13.70 1.06 -5.52
N LYS A 221 -12.75 1.54 -6.32
CA LYS A 221 -12.67 2.93 -6.79
C LYS A 221 -13.86 3.24 -7.69
N ASN A 222 -14.47 4.42 -7.48
CA ASN A 222 -15.52 4.92 -8.35
C ASN A 222 -14.95 5.39 -9.71
N GLU A 223 -15.82 5.67 -10.68
CA GLU A 223 -15.42 6.06 -12.05
C GLU A 223 -14.51 7.29 -12.09
N THR A 224 -14.74 8.26 -11.18
CA THR A 224 -13.92 9.47 -11.07
C THR A 224 -12.53 9.15 -10.52
N GLU A 225 -12.46 8.34 -9.46
CA GLU A 225 -11.19 7.87 -8.90
C GLU A 225 -10.40 7.05 -9.93
N VAL A 226 -11.03 6.13 -10.65
CA VAL A 226 -10.39 5.35 -11.72
C VAL A 226 -9.86 6.25 -12.84
N LYS A 227 -10.65 7.22 -13.29
CA LYS A 227 -10.20 8.20 -14.30
C LYS A 227 -8.99 9.00 -13.82
N ASN A 228 -9.02 9.42 -12.59
CA ASN A 228 -7.93 10.19 -11.98
C ASN A 228 -6.67 9.33 -11.78
N GLU A 229 -6.80 8.07 -11.36
CA GLU A 229 -5.64 7.17 -11.24
C GLU A 229 -4.90 6.98 -12.55
N ARG A 230 -5.60 6.88 -13.69
CA ARG A 230 -4.95 6.87 -15.01
C ARG A 230 -4.13 8.14 -15.25
N ILE A 231 -4.64 9.31 -14.81
CA ILE A 231 -3.91 10.58 -14.92
C ILE A 231 -2.68 10.59 -13.98
N ALA A 232 -2.80 10.09 -12.76
CA ALA A 232 -1.67 9.97 -11.83
C ALA A 232 -0.55 9.11 -12.42
N HIS A 233 -0.91 7.96 -13.00
CA HIS A 233 0.07 7.06 -13.65
C HIS A 233 0.70 7.64 -14.92
N LEU A 234 -0.04 8.45 -15.68
CA LEU A 234 0.53 9.21 -16.80
C LEU A 234 1.59 10.22 -16.30
N LYS A 235 1.25 11.01 -15.28
CA LYS A 235 2.15 12.02 -14.69
C LYS A 235 3.42 11.39 -14.12
N ASP A 236 3.26 10.34 -13.33
CA ASP A 236 4.39 9.64 -12.73
C ASP A 236 5.22 8.90 -13.78
N GLY A 237 4.58 8.31 -14.79
CA GLY A 237 5.25 7.69 -15.94
C GLY A 237 6.12 8.67 -16.70
N ILE A 238 5.68 9.92 -16.88
CA ILE A 238 6.49 11.00 -17.49
C ILE A 238 7.73 11.29 -16.62
N ALA A 239 7.56 11.49 -15.31
CA ALA A 239 8.65 11.81 -14.39
C ALA A 239 9.70 10.67 -14.35
N ILE A 240 9.24 9.42 -14.23
CA ILE A 240 10.12 8.24 -14.22
C ILE A 240 10.82 8.06 -15.56
N THR A 241 10.13 8.26 -16.69
CA THR A 241 10.75 8.17 -18.03
C THR A 241 11.86 9.21 -18.21
N LYS A 242 11.66 10.45 -17.75
CA LYS A 242 12.70 11.50 -17.74
C LYS A 242 13.89 11.11 -16.86
N MET A 243 13.63 10.54 -15.68
CA MET A 243 14.69 10.05 -14.79
C MET A 243 15.47 8.89 -15.44
N LEU A 244 14.77 7.94 -16.09
CA LEU A 244 15.44 6.83 -16.79
C LEU A 244 16.29 7.33 -17.98
N TYR A 245 15.77 8.31 -18.74
CA TYR A 245 16.55 8.98 -19.79
C TYR A 245 17.80 9.65 -19.22
N TRP A 246 17.67 10.43 -18.14
CA TRP A 246 18.80 11.05 -17.46
C TRP A 246 19.79 9.99 -16.95
N LEU A 247 19.29 8.95 -16.25
CA LEU A 247 20.12 7.86 -15.77
C LEU A 247 20.89 7.16 -16.90
N ARG A 248 20.30 7.06 -18.10
CA ARG A 248 20.95 6.47 -19.27
C ARG A 248 22.15 7.28 -19.75
N HIS A 249 22.10 8.59 -19.65
CA HIS A 249 23.07 9.51 -20.26
C HIS A 249 24.07 10.14 -19.27
N THR A 250 23.80 10.05 -17.96
CA THR A 250 24.72 10.57 -16.94
C THR A 250 25.95 9.67 -16.74
N ASP A 251 27.05 10.26 -16.22
CA ASP A 251 28.20 9.50 -15.75
C ASP A 251 27.87 8.79 -14.43
N LYS A 252 27.73 7.47 -14.47
CA LYS A 252 27.33 6.65 -13.32
C LYS A 252 28.24 6.84 -12.11
N LYS A 253 29.54 7.10 -12.34
CA LYS A 253 30.52 7.28 -11.26
C LYS A 253 30.32 8.56 -10.43
N GLN A 254 29.49 9.48 -10.93
CA GLN A 254 29.09 10.68 -10.19
C GLN A 254 27.74 10.50 -9.48
N GLU A 255 27.08 9.37 -9.71
CA GLU A 255 25.76 9.09 -9.18
C GLU A 255 25.82 7.96 -8.15
N SER A 256 24.82 7.96 -7.26
CA SER A 256 24.67 6.97 -6.19
C SER A 256 23.20 6.54 -6.06
N GLU A 257 22.95 5.54 -5.25
CA GLU A 257 21.59 5.11 -4.92
C GLU A 257 20.72 6.27 -4.42
N ILE A 258 21.27 7.12 -3.55
CA ILE A 258 20.55 8.30 -3.01
C ILE A 258 20.36 9.36 -4.12
N SER A 259 21.39 9.67 -4.91
CA SER A 259 21.27 10.74 -5.92
C SER A 259 20.24 10.39 -7.02
N VAL A 260 20.06 9.11 -7.35
CA VAL A 260 19.00 8.67 -8.28
C VAL A 260 17.62 8.89 -7.69
N SER A 261 17.44 8.57 -6.41
CA SER A 261 16.18 8.85 -5.69
C SER A 261 15.88 10.34 -5.67
N ASP A 262 16.88 11.17 -5.33
CA ASP A 262 16.74 12.64 -5.31
C ASP A 262 16.39 13.19 -6.69
N LYS A 263 17.01 12.64 -7.75
CA LYS A 263 16.75 13.05 -9.13
C LYS A 263 15.32 12.72 -9.57
N LEU A 264 14.79 11.58 -9.19
CA LEU A 264 13.38 11.25 -9.44
C LEU A 264 12.44 12.25 -8.74
N GLU A 265 12.73 12.59 -7.49
CA GLU A 265 11.95 13.57 -6.75
C GLU A 265 11.99 14.96 -7.42
N GLU A 266 13.14 15.37 -7.99
CA GLU A 266 13.25 16.60 -8.79
C GLU A 266 12.28 16.57 -9.99
N PHE A 267 12.24 15.45 -10.75
CA PHE A 267 11.34 15.33 -11.91
C PHE A 267 9.86 15.28 -11.51
N ARG A 268 9.49 14.61 -10.43
CA ARG A 268 8.11 14.59 -9.92
C ARG A 268 7.63 15.98 -9.52
N ARG A 269 8.49 16.78 -8.88
CA ARG A 269 8.18 18.16 -8.45
C ARG A 269 7.96 19.14 -9.58
N LEU A 270 8.22 18.76 -10.83
CA LEU A 270 7.84 19.58 -11.99
C LEU A 270 6.33 19.58 -12.24
N ASP A 271 5.58 18.62 -11.70
CA ASP A 271 4.13 18.58 -11.77
C ASP A 271 3.50 19.26 -10.56
N GLU A 272 2.64 20.27 -10.79
CA GLU A 272 2.00 21.07 -9.73
C GLU A 272 1.03 20.26 -8.85
N ASP A 273 0.54 19.11 -9.32
CA ASP A 273 -0.35 18.23 -8.57
C ASP A 273 0.39 17.18 -7.72
N TYR A 274 1.73 17.12 -7.81
CA TYR A 274 2.54 16.22 -7.00
C TYR A 274 2.58 16.67 -5.54
N LEU A 275 2.30 15.73 -4.61
CA LEU A 275 2.16 16.02 -3.18
C LEU A 275 3.30 15.45 -2.33
N GLY A 276 4.07 14.53 -2.88
CA GLY A 276 5.15 13.83 -2.18
C GLY A 276 5.21 12.35 -2.53
N PRO A 277 6.23 11.62 -2.05
CA PRO A 277 6.36 10.19 -2.29
C PRO A 277 5.25 9.41 -1.57
N SER A 278 4.79 8.29 -2.16
CA SER A 278 3.86 7.35 -1.52
C SER A 278 4.56 6.40 -0.54
N PHE A 279 5.88 6.29 -0.66
CA PHE A 279 6.83 5.65 0.26
C PHE A 279 8.25 6.12 -0.07
N ASP A 280 9.20 5.90 0.83
CA ASP A 280 10.60 6.23 0.60
C ASP A 280 11.14 5.37 -0.55
N THR A 281 11.63 6.01 -1.62
CA THR A 281 12.13 5.32 -2.81
C THR A 281 13.20 4.29 -2.45
N ILE A 282 13.02 3.06 -2.88
CA ILE A 282 14.04 2.01 -2.80
C ILE A 282 14.92 2.14 -4.04
N SER A 283 16.19 2.44 -3.84
CA SER A 283 17.20 2.48 -4.90
C SER A 283 18.34 1.55 -4.50
N GLY A 284 18.33 0.33 -5.02
CA GLY A 284 19.26 -0.74 -4.61
C GLY A 284 20.17 -1.18 -5.77
N TYR A 285 21.44 -0.79 -5.72
CA TYR A 285 22.43 -1.16 -6.72
C TYR A 285 23.07 -2.51 -6.40
N ALA A 286 23.18 -3.36 -7.41
CA ALA A 286 23.82 -4.68 -7.33
C ALA A 286 23.19 -5.54 -6.19
N GLU A 287 24.01 -6.02 -5.24
CA GLU A 287 23.52 -6.86 -4.11
C GLU A 287 22.55 -6.14 -3.17
N HIS A 288 22.54 -4.80 -3.11
CA HIS A 288 21.54 -4.06 -2.35
C HIS A 288 20.13 -4.27 -2.91
N GLY A 289 19.97 -4.47 -4.22
CA GLY A 289 18.71 -4.84 -4.84
C GLY A 289 18.17 -6.20 -4.38
N ALA A 290 19.02 -7.07 -3.80
CA ALA A 290 18.56 -8.34 -3.20
C ALA A 290 17.92 -8.18 -1.82
N ILE A 291 17.96 -7.00 -1.22
CA ILE A 291 17.28 -6.67 0.04
C ILE A 291 15.92 -6.06 -0.31
N VAL A 292 14.84 -6.81 -0.12
CA VAL A 292 13.49 -6.47 -0.62
C VAL A 292 13.04 -5.06 -0.24
N HIS A 293 13.28 -4.65 1.01
CA HIS A 293 13.01 -3.29 1.51
C HIS A 293 14.32 -2.59 1.88
N TYR A 294 15.23 -2.47 0.89
CA TYR A 294 16.47 -1.72 1.07
C TYR A 294 16.16 -0.24 1.26
N SER A 295 16.88 0.39 2.17
CA SER A 295 16.86 1.84 2.34
C SER A 295 18.31 2.32 2.37
N ALA A 296 18.71 3.08 1.37
CA ALA A 296 20.03 3.68 1.33
C ALA A 296 20.18 4.72 2.44
N THR A 297 21.26 4.60 3.22
CA THR A 297 21.67 5.59 4.22
C THR A 297 22.99 6.21 3.78
N PRO A 298 23.40 7.36 4.36
CA PRO A 298 24.72 7.92 4.03
C PRO A 298 25.87 6.92 4.19
N GLU A 299 25.75 5.97 5.13
CA GLU A 299 26.77 4.95 5.40
C GLU A 299 26.72 3.77 4.44
N SER A 300 25.53 3.40 3.95
CA SER A 300 25.34 2.26 3.03
C SER A 300 25.29 2.67 1.56
N ASN A 301 25.13 3.95 1.25
CA ASN A 301 24.97 4.49 -0.08
C ASN A 301 26.15 4.12 -1.01
N ARG A 302 25.84 3.51 -2.15
CA ARG A 302 26.84 3.10 -3.13
C ARG A 302 26.87 4.03 -4.34
N ILE A 303 28.09 4.30 -4.83
CA ILE A 303 28.31 4.92 -6.13
C ILE A 303 27.99 3.87 -7.20
N LEU A 304 27.32 4.31 -8.26
CA LEU A 304 26.94 3.45 -9.38
C LEU A 304 28.13 3.18 -10.29
N GLU A 305 28.10 2.03 -10.97
CA GLU A 305 29.06 1.65 -11.99
C GLU A 305 28.33 1.26 -13.29
N GLU A 306 29.04 1.24 -14.41
CA GLU A 306 28.47 0.85 -15.72
C GLU A 306 28.33 -0.66 -15.86
N GLU A 307 27.86 -1.33 -14.84
CA GLU A 307 27.59 -2.76 -14.78
C GLU A 307 26.48 -3.05 -13.77
N ASN A 308 25.96 -4.25 -13.77
CA ASN A 308 24.96 -4.75 -12.84
C ASN A 308 23.61 -4.01 -12.91
N PHE A 309 22.66 -4.47 -12.13
CA PHE A 309 21.31 -3.92 -12.01
C PHE A 309 21.22 -2.84 -10.94
N LEU A 310 20.36 -1.85 -11.22
CA LEU A 310 19.80 -0.96 -10.23
C LEU A 310 18.29 -1.27 -10.13
N LEU A 311 17.85 -1.74 -8.97
CA LEU A 311 16.45 -1.91 -8.64
C LEU A 311 15.92 -0.59 -8.10
N LEU A 312 14.89 -0.06 -8.73
CA LEU A 312 14.20 1.18 -8.38
C LEU A 312 12.74 0.87 -8.08
N ASP A 313 12.35 0.98 -6.82
CA ASP A 313 10.97 0.87 -6.38
C ASP A 313 10.50 2.24 -5.90
N MET A 314 9.46 2.76 -6.54
CA MET A 314 9.15 4.18 -6.58
C MET A 314 7.64 4.40 -6.60
N GLY A 315 7.16 5.36 -5.83
CA GLY A 315 5.76 5.74 -5.87
C GLY A 315 5.55 7.21 -5.51
N GLY A 316 4.45 7.78 -5.95
CA GLY A 316 4.11 9.17 -5.71
C GLY A 316 2.63 9.39 -5.41
N HIS A 317 2.35 10.42 -4.62
CA HIS A 317 1.01 10.94 -4.41
C HIS A 317 0.78 12.16 -5.29
N TYR A 318 -0.33 12.14 -6.01
CA TYR A 318 -0.86 13.24 -6.78
C TYR A 318 -2.29 13.53 -6.32
N TYR A 319 -2.82 14.72 -6.56
CA TYR A 319 -4.26 14.96 -6.32
C TYR A 319 -5.15 13.93 -7.02
N GLN A 320 -4.66 13.34 -8.12
CA GLN A 320 -5.35 12.35 -8.93
C GLN A 320 -5.21 10.91 -8.43
N GLY A 321 -4.32 10.61 -7.50
CA GLY A 321 -4.18 9.24 -6.98
C GLY A 321 -2.81 8.92 -6.41
N THR A 322 -2.54 7.62 -6.30
CA THR A 322 -1.31 7.07 -5.74
C THR A 322 -0.67 6.11 -6.74
N THR A 323 0.63 6.24 -6.96
CA THR A 323 1.40 5.32 -7.81
C THR A 323 2.32 4.44 -6.99
N ASP A 324 2.66 3.29 -7.57
CA ASP A 324 3.61 2.30 -7.06
C ASP A 324 4.20 1.55 -8.26
N ILE A 325 5.51 1.59 -8.43
CA ILE A 325 6.18 1.11 -9.64
C ILE A 325 7.57 0.61 -9.31
N THR A 326 7.89 -0.63 -9.61
CA THR A 326 9.27 -1.10 -9.59
C THR A 326 9.80 -1.34 -10.99
N ARG A 327 10.99 -0.83 -11.25
CA ARG A 327 11.80 -1.20 -12.42
C ARG A 327 13.21 -1.60 -11.99
N THR A 328 13.67 -2.71 -12.52
CA THR A 328 15.09 -3.10 -12.45
C THR A 328 15.74 -2.75 -13.78
N VAL A 329 16.76 -1.89 -13.74
CA VAL A 329 17.43 -1.38 -14.94
C VAL A 329 18.89 -1.80 -14.99
N MET A 330 19.36 -2.17 -16.18
CA MET A 330 20.75 -2.50 -16.43
C MET A 330 21.57 -1.22 -16.61
N LEU A 331 22.56 -0.97 -15.76
CA LEU A 331 23.41 0.23 -15.85
C LEU A 331 24.48 0.09 -16.94
N GLY A 332 24.94 -1.12 -17.21
CA GLY A 332 25.88 -1.43 -18.26
C GLY A 332 25.27 -1.47 -19.67
N ARG A 333 26.07 -1.85 -20.62
CA ARG A 333 25.65 -1.99 -22.03
C ARG A 333 24.66 -3.13 -22.22
N GLU A 334 24.91 -4.27 -21.57
CA GLU A 334 24.13 -5.50 -21.71
C GLU A 334 24.20 -6.33 -20.44
N ALA A 335 23.10 -7.00 -20.11
CA ALA A 335 23.04 -7.91 -18.99
C ALA A 335 23.73 -9.25 -19.32
N THR A 336 24.28 -9.92 -18.32
CA THR A 336 24.82 -11.28 -18.44
C THR A 336 23.70 -12.30 -18.72
N GLU A 337 24.05 -13.47 -19.21
CA GLU A 337 23.07 -14.54 -19.46
C GLU A 337 22.32 -14.95 -18.18
N GLU A 338 22.99 -14.95 -17.01
CA GLU A 338 22.35 -15.19 -15.72
C GLU A 338 21.31 -14.09 -15.41
N GLN A 339 21.67 -12.83 -15.56
CA GLN A 339 20.79 -11.69 -15.34
C GLN A 339 19.59 -11.68 -16.29
N LYS A 340 19.82 -11.92 -17.59
CA LYS A 340 18.74 -12.04 -18.59
C LYS A 340 17.77 -13.16 -18.26
N LYS A 341 18.27 -14.33 -17.87
CA LYS A 341 17.46 -15.47 -17.46
C LYS A 341 16.49 -15.09 -16.34
N TYR A 342 16.99 -14.54 -15.26
CA TYR A 342 16.16 -14.19 -14.11
C TYR A 342 15.22 -13.02 -14.41
N TYR A 343 15.69 -11.98 -15.11
CA TYR A 343 14.86 -10.84 -15.50
C TYR A 343 13.68 -11.27 -16.36
N THR A 344 13.95 -12.06 -17.39
CA THR A 344 12.92 -12.58 -18.30
C THR A 344 11.93 -13.48 -17.57
N THR A 345 12.41 -14.30 -16.62
CA THR A 345 11.52 -15.15 -15.82
C THR A 345 10.55 -14.33 -14.94
N VAL A 346 11.03 -13.26 -14.29
CA VAL A 346 10.19 -12.33 -13.53
C VAL A 346 9.21 -11.60 -14.45
N LEU A 347 9.68 -11.12 -15.60
CA LEU A 347 8.85 -10.45 -16.62
C LEU A 347 7.71 -11.35 -17.11
N ARG A 348 7.97 -12.63 -17.38
CA ARG A 348 6.94 -13.62 -17.76
C ARG A 348 5.84 -13.71 -16.72
N GLY A 349 6.21 -13.75 -15.43
CA GLY A 349 5.24 -13.75 -14.32
C GLY A 349 4.39 -12.47 -14.29
N ASN A 350 5.01 -11.29 -14.44
CA ASN A 350 4.32 -10.01 -14.48
C ASN A 350 3.34 -9.94 -15.67
N LEU A 351 3.78 -10.32 -16.87
CA LEU A 351 2.94 -10.34 -18.07
C LEU A 351 1.78 -11.35 -17.95
N ALA A 352 2.03 -12.55 -17.42
CA ALA A 352 1.01 -13.57 -17.28
C ALA A 352 -0.12 -13.13 -16.33
N LEU A 353 0.21 -12.53 -15.19
CA LEU A 353 -0.76 -12.00 -14.24
C LEU A 353 -1.47 -10.77 -14.82
N GLY A 354 -0.73 -9.82 -15.42
CA GLY A 354 -1.31 -8.61 -16.00
C GLY A 354 -2.30 -8.87 -17.14
N ALA A 355 -2.12 -9.97 -17.88
CA ALA A 355 -3.00 -10.38 -18.96
C ALA A 355 -4.07 -11.42 -18.55
N ALA A 356 -4.25 -11.64 -17.23
CA ALA A 356 -5.21 -12.64 -16.75
C ALA A 356 -6.65 -12.22 -17.03
N LYS A 357 -7.43 -13.15 -17.56
CA LYS A 357 -8.89 -13.10 -17.59
C LYS A 357 -9.44 -14.20 -16.69
N PHE A 358 -10.39 -13.85 -15.82
CA PHE A 358 -10.87 -14.76 -14.79
C PHE A 358 -12.35 -14.57 -14.50
N ARG A 359 -12.97 -15.59 -13.93
CA ARG A 359 -14.39 -15.56 -13.58
C ARG A 359 -14.59 -14.68 -12.32
N SER A 360 -15.67 -13.91 -12.28
CA SER A 360 -16.11 -13.18 -11.08
C SER A 360 -16.27 -14.12 -9.88
N GLY A 361 -15.91 -13.65 -8.68
CA GLY A 361 -15.85 -14.45 -7.47
C GLY A 361 -14.47 -15.05 -7.17
N ILE A 362 -13.50 -14.88 -8.07
CA ILE A 362 -12.09 -15.27 -7.86
C ILE A 362 -11.41 -14.27 -6.93
N THR A 363 -10.56 -14.76 -6.03
CA THR A 363 -9.73 -13.96 -5.14
C THR A 363 -8.30 -13.87 -5.68
N GLY A 364 -7.51 -12.93 -5.17
CA GLY A 364 -6.10 -12.81 -5.55
C GLY A 364 -5.26 -14.05 -5.24
N VAL A 365 -5.67 -14.86 -4.25
CA VAL A 365 -5.02 -16.15 -3.94
C VAL A 365 -5.07 -17.11 -5.13
N ASN A 366 -6.13 -17.10 -5.89
CA ASN A 366 -6.29 -17.96 -7.06
C ASN A 366 -5.39 -17.53 -8.24
N LEU A 367 -5.03 -16.24 -8.31
CA LEU A 367 -4.28 -15.65 -9.42
C LEU A 367 -2.77 -15.59 -9.17
N ASP A 368 -2.33 -15.66 -7.90
CA ASP A 368 -0.93 -15.56 -7.50
C ASP A 368 -0.02 -16.53 -8.27
N VAL A 369 -0.49 -17.73 -8.53
CA VAL A 369 0.26 -18.77 -9.26
C VAL A 369 0.69 -18.32 -10.65
N LEU A 370 -0.05 -17.43 -11.31
CA LEU A 370 0.30 -16.93 -12.65
C LEU A 370 1.62 -16.16 -12.64
N ALA A 371 1.91 -15.42 -11.58
CA ALA A 371 3.16 -14.70 -11.42
C ALA A 371 4.31 -15.61 -10.95
N ARG A 372 4.02 -16.65 -10.14
CA ARG A 372 5.06 -17.54 -9.57
C ARG A 372 5.45 -18.69 -10.48
N GLN A 373 4.55 -19.19 -11.31
CA GLN A 373 4.79 -20.38 -12.12
C GLN A 373 6.09 -20.32 -12.93
N PRO A 374 6.45 -19.23 -13.65
CA PRO A 374 7.71 -19.16 -14.37
C PRO A 374 8.95 -19.27 -13.48
N LEU A 375 8.88 -18.76 -12.24
CA LEU A 375 9.96 -18.86 -11.27
C LEU A 375 10.08 -20.29 -10.70
N TRP A 376 8.96 -20.94 -10.39
CA TRP A 376 8.95 -22.33 -9.93
C TRP A 376 9.50 -23.31 -10.97
N GLU A 377 9.28 -23.06 -12.28
CA GLU A 377 9.84 -23.85 -13.37
C GLU A 377 11.37 -23.88 -13.36
N ILE A 378 12.02 -22.85 -12.82
CA ILE A 378 13.48 -22.80 -12.68
C ILE A 378 13.98 -23.00 -11.24
N GLY A 379 13.09 -23.44 -10.34
CA GLY A 379 13.42 -23.72 -8.93
C GLY A 379 13.63 -22.47 -8.07
N CYS A 380 13.04 -21.33 -8.45
CA CYS A 380 13.11 -20.08 -7.72
C CYS A 380 11.73 -19.65 -7.18
N ASP A 381 11.73 -18.76 -6.18
CA ASP A 381 10.53 -18.15 -5.63
C ASP A 381 10.88 -16.81 -4.97
N PHE A 382 9.86 -16.03 -4.61
CA PHE A 382 9.96 -14.85 -3.74
C PHE A 382 9.05 -15.03 -2.52
N LEU A 383 9.44 -14.43 -1.37
CA LEU A 383 8.79 -14.68 -0.09
C LEU A 383 7.79 -13.59 0.33
N HIS A 384 7.63 -12.54 -0.47
CA HIS A 384 6.59 -11.53 -0.27
C HIS A 384 5.30 -11.85 -1.01
N GLY A 385 4.24 -11.08 -0.81
CA GLY A 385 3.02 -11.14 -1.62
C GLY A 385 3.30 -10.76 -3.07
N THR A 386 2.53 -11.29 -4.01
CA THR A 386 2.64 -10.89 -5.43
C THR A 386 2.04 -9.52 -5.68
N GLY A 387 1.15 -9.07 -4.79
CA GLY A 387 0.56 -7.75 -4.88
C GLY A 387 -0.37 -7.43 -3.71
N HIS A 388 -0.56 -6.14 -3.49
CA HIS A 388 -1.43 -5.54 -2.47
C HIS A 388 -2.39 -4.56 -3.10
N GLY A 389 -3.51 -4.27 -2.43
CA GLY A 389 -4.38 -3.16 -2.82
C GLY A 389 -3.70 -1.82 -2.61
N VAL A 390 -4.13 -0.82 -3.37
CA VAL A 390 -3.57 0.54 -3.34
C VAL A 390 -4.68 1.55 -3.03
N GLY A 391 -4.41 2.47 -2.10
CA GLY A 391 -5.35 3.53 -1.70
C GLY A 391 -5.35 4.70 -2.67
N TYR A 392 -6.51 5.31 -2.86
CA TYR A 392 -6.65 6.51 -3.69
C TYR A 392 -6.24 7.77 -2.91
N LEU A 393 -5.05 8.28 -3.19
CA LEU A 393 -4.42 9.35 -2.40
C LEU A 393 -4.54 9.05 -0.90
N LEU A 394 -4.13 7.83 -0.54
CA LEU A 394 -4.10 7.24 0.80
C LEU A 394 -2.92 6.28 0.90
N ASN A 395 -2.95 5.32 1.83
CA ASN A 395 -1.86 4.38 2.01
C ASN A 395 -1.60 3.57 0.72
N VAL A 396 -0.34 3.52 0.29
CA VAL A 396 0.07 2.70 -0.86
C VAL A 396 -0.26 1.22 -0.62
N HIS A 397 -0.06 0.71 0.60
CA HIS A 397 -0.47 -0.62 1.01
C HIS A 397 -1.88 -0.59 1.62
N GLU A 398 -2.91 -0.66 0.80
CA GLU A 398 -4.30 -0.61 1.24
C GLU A 398 -5.04 -1.93 0.99
N GLY A 399 -5.48 -2.59 2.07
CA GLY A 399 -6.37 -3.74 1.95
C GLY A 399 -7.82 -3.34 1.59
N PRO A 400 -8.73 -4.34 1.42
CA PRO A 400 -8.54 -5.76 1.75
C PRO A 400 -8.05 -6.67 0.62
N ASN A 401 -8.04 -6.21 -0.65
CA ASN A 401 -7.58 -7.00 -1.78
C ASN A 401 -6.07 -7.19 -1.77
N ALA A 402 -5.62 -8.37 -2.12
CA ALA A 402 -4.21 -8.72 -2.26
C ALA A 402 -4.07 -9.94 -3.19
N ILE A 403 -2.92 -10.04 -3.87
CA ILE A 403 -2.53 -11.23 -4.64
C ILE A 403 -1.39 -11.91 -3.89
N ARG A 404 -1.64 -13.13 -3.39
CA ARG A 404 -0.69 -13.88 -2.55
C ARG A 404 -1.01 -15.37 -2.52
N TYR A 405 0.02 -16.21 -2.33
CA TYR A 405 -0.18 -17.68 -2.34
C TYR A 405 -0.78 -18.23 -1.04
N VAL A 406 -0.65 -17.54 0.09
CA VAL A 406 -1.22 -17.95 1.37
C VAL A 406 -2.48 -17.16 1.65
N ALA A 407 -3.61 -17.86 1.72
CA ALA A 407 -4.90 -17.25 2.04
C ALA A 407 -4.88 -16.57 3.42
N SER A 408 -5.63 -15.48 3.55
CA SER A 408 -5.81 -14.78 4.81
C SER A 408 -6.51 -15.67 5.83
N LYS A 409 -5.94 -15.73 7.04
CA LYS A 409 -6.59 -16.36 8.21
C LYS A 409 -7.50 -15.38 8.97
N GLN A 410 -7.62 -14.14 8.49
CA GLN A 410 -8.48 -13.13 9.08
C GLN A 410 -9.97 -13.48 8.87
N PRO A 411 -10.86 -13.11 9.81
CA PRO A 411 -12.31 -13.17 9.57
C PRO A 411 -12.68 -12.39 8.30
N GLY A 412 -13.46 -13.02 7.42
CA GLY A 412 -13.77 -12.46 6.10
C GLY A 412 -12.90 -13.01 4.96
N GLY A 413 -11.71 -13.57 5.27
CA GLY A 413 -10.81 -14.15 4.26
C GLY A 413 -10.24 -13.10 3.29
N ASP A 414 -9.85 -13.57 2.10
CA ASP A 414 -9.51 -12.70 0.97
C ASP A 414 -10.79 -12.39 0.19
N PRO A 415 -11.09 -11.12 -0.09
CA PRO A 415 -12.27 -10.77 -0.87
C PRO A 415 -12.11 -11.22 -2.32
N ALA A 416 -13.24 -11.49 -2.98
CA ALA A 416 -13.27 -11.59 -4.42
C ALA A 416 -12.83 -10.25 -5.05
N LEU A 417 -12.11 -10.33 -6.15
CA LEU A 417 -11.75 -9.14 -6.93
C LEU A 417 -12.99 -8.58 -7.62
N GLU A 418 -13.14 -7.26 -7.52
CA GLU A 418 -14.25 -6.52 -8.13
C GLU A 418 -13.73 -5.41 -9.04
N PRO A 419 -14.45 -5.06 -10.12
CA PRO A 419 -14.11 -3.92 -10.96
C PRO A 419 -13.96 -2.63 -10.14
N GLY A 420 -12.91 -1.87 -10.40
CA GLY A 420 -12.51 -0.71 -9.63
C GLY A 420 -11.46 -1.00 -8.54
N MET A 421 -11.14 -2.24 -8.23
CA MET A 421 -10.02 -2.57 -7.35
C MET A 421 -8.69 -2.40 -8.09
N ILE A 422 -7.75 -1.69 -7.46
CA ILE A 422 -6.37 -1.54 -7.93
C ILE A 422 -5.48 -2.41 -7.06
N THR A 423 -4.58 -3.16 -7.68
CA THR A 423 -3.67 -4.09 -6.99
C THR A 423 -2.29 -4.02 -7.65
N SER A 424 -1.21 -4.10 -6.86
CA SER A 424 0.13 -4.26 -7.43
C SER A 424 0.31 -5.65 -8.05
N ASN A 425 1.20 -5.72 -9.04
CA ASN A 425 1.65 -6.94 -9.71
C ASN A 425 3.16 -6.88 -9.74
N GLU A 426 3.82 -7.42 -8.69
CA GLU A 426 5.22 -7.17 -8.33
C GLU A 426 6.04 -8.45 -8.10
N PRO A 427 6.03 -9.43 -8.99
CA PRO A 427 6.91 -10.59 -8.86
C PRO A 427 8.37 -10.18 -8.82
N GLY A 428 9.20 -10.96 -8.11
CA GLY A 428 10.63 -10.67 -7.98
C GLY A 428 11.48 -11.93 -7.81
N VAL A 429 12.79 -11.75 -7.86
CA VAL A 429 13.81 -12.74 -7.48
C VAL A 429 14.98 -12.03 -6.83
N TYR A 430 15.48 -12.57 -5.74
CA TYR A 430 16.49 -11.92 -4.91
C TYR A 430 17.65 -12.89 -4.65
N LEU A 431 18.80 -12.62 -5.26
CA LEU A 431 20.00 -13.45 -5.16
C LEU A 431 20.97 -12.78 -4.20
N GLU A 432 21.04 -13.28 -2.98
CA GLU A 432 21.91 -12.75 -1.94
C GLU A 432 23.35 -12.58 -2.43
N ASN A 433 23.95 -11.43 -2.14
CA ASN A 433 25.30 -11.02 -2.58
C ASN A 433 25.50 -10.93 -4.11
N LYS A 434 24.42 -10.87 -4.89
CA LYS A 434 24.50 -10.70 -6.35
C LYS A 434 23.65 -9.51 -6.82
N PHE A 435 22.32 -9.71 -6.91
CA PHE A 435 21.35 -8.70 -7.35
C PHE A 435 19.94 -9.11 -7.00
N GLY A 436 19.03 -8.15 -6.97
CA GLY A 436 17.60 -8.35 -6.96
C GLY A 436 16.93 -7.86 -8.23
N ILE A 437 15.84 -8.49 -8.59
CA ILE A 437 14.96 -8.08 -9.69
C ILE A 437 13.53 -8.06 -9.16
N ARG A 438 12.86 -6.92 -9.26
CA ARG A 438 11.41 -6.76 -9.11
C ARG A 438 10.91 -5.97 -10.30
N LEU A 439 9.81 -6.44 -10.89
CA LEU A 439 9.15 -5.77 -12.01
C LEU A 439 7.69 -5.59 -11.61
N GLU A 440 7.28 -4.36 -11.46
CA GLU A 440 5.99 -4.03 -10.91
C GLU A 440 5.18 -3.09 -11.80
N ASN A 441 3.91 -3.41 -11.92
CA ASN A 441 2.88 -2.53 -12.43
C ASN A 441 1.68 -2.52 -11.50
N LEU A 442 0.97 -1.41 -11.38
CA LEU A 442 -0.38 -1.41 -10.84
C LEU A 442 -1.38 -1.87 -11.90
N ILE A 443 -2.28 -2.75 -11.50
CA ILE A 443 -3.33 -3.31 -12.35
C ILE A 443 -4.72 -3.01 -11.76
N LEU A 444 -5.60 -2.52 -12.61
CA LEU A 444 -7.00 -2.22 -12.31
C LEU A 444 -7.87 -3.39 -12.75
N CYS A 445 -8.68 -3.94 -11.84
CA CYS A 445 -9.69 -4.93 -12.17
C CYS A 445 -10.83 -4.27 -12.95
N CYS A 446 -11.16 -4.83 -14.11
CA CYS A 446 -12.19 -4.35 -15.04
C CYS A 446 -13.17 -5.44 -15.43
N GLU A 447 -14.35 -5.03 -15.94
CA GLU A 447 -15.24 -5.94 -16.65
C GLU A 447 -14.59 -6.39 -17.96
N ALA A 448 -14.63 -7.69 -18.24
CA ALA A 448 -14.20 -8.25 -19.51
C ALA A 448 -15.41 -8.59 -20.40
N GLU A 449 -16.11 -9.66 -20.07
CA GLU A 449 -17.24 -10.13 -20.86
C GLU A 449 -18.25 -10.92 -20.01
N HIS A 450 -19.45 -11.06 -20.54
CA HIS A 450 -20.49 -11.91 -19.98
C HIS A 450 -20.83 -13.03 -20.98
N THR A 451 -20.68 -14.28 -20.53
CA THR A 451 -20.90 -15.47 -21.36
C THR A 451 -21.95 -16.40 -20.71
N ASP A 452 -22.29 -17.50 -21.37
CA ASP A 452 -23.12 -18.56 -20.78
C ASP A 452 -22.48 -19.20 -19.52
N PHE A 453 -21.18 -19.04 -19.33
CA PHE A 453 -20.46 -19.50 -18.13
C PHE A 453 -20.41 -18.46 -17.01
N GLY A 454 -20.96 -17.26 -17.20
CA GLY A 454 -21.07 -16.18 -16.24
C GLY A 454 -20.25 -14.94 -16.59
N ARG A 455 -20.06 -14.09 -15.58
CA ARG A 455 -19.32 -12.82 -15.66
C ARG A 455 -17.82 -13.06 -15.55
N PHE A 456 -17.05 -12.47 -16.47
CA PHE A 456 -15.59 -12.51 -16.48
C PHE A 456 -15.00 -11.13 -16.27
N LEU A 457 -13.87 -11.09 -15.60
CA LEU A 457 -13.09 -9.90 -15.28
C LEU A 457 -11.70 -10.04 -15.92
N GLU A 458 -11.04 -8.91 -16.11
CA GLU A 458 -9.65 -8.81 -16.59
C GLU A 458 -8.92 -7.66 -15.90
N PHE A 459 -7.64 -7.50 -16.18
CA PHE A 459 -6.85 -6.39 -15.67
C PHE A 459 -6.48 -5.41 -16.78
N GLU A 460 -6.59 -4.12 -16.46
CA GLU A 460 -5.95 -3.01 -17.18
C GLU A 460 -4.67 -2.64 -16.44
N THR A 461 -3.52 -2.67 -17.10
CA THR A 461 -2.27 -2.15 -16.54
C THR A 461 -2.32 -0.62 -16.51
N LEU A 462 -2.20 -0.01 -15.34
CA LEU A 462 -2.19 1.46 -15.18
C LEU A 462 -0.80 2.06 -15.40
N THR A 463 0.24 1.36 -14.98
CA THR A 463 1.64 1.81 -15.05
C THR A 463 2.11 2.00 -16.48
N LEU A 464 2.77 3.14 -16.75
CA LEU A 464 3.23 3.57 -18.08
C LEU A 464 4.74 3.84 -18.08
N VAL A 465 5.56 2.80 -17.83
CA VAL A 465 7.02 2.87 -17.80
C VAL A 465 7.58 1.64 -18.54
N PRO A 466 8.53 1.77 -19.47
CA PRO A 466 9.04 0.63 -20.22
C PRO A 466 9.83 -0.33 -19.32
N PHE A 467 9.85 -1.61 -19.70
CA PHE A 467 10.80 -2.60 -19.17
C PHE A 467 12.14 -2.46 -19.90
N ASP A 468 13.26 -2.73 -19.21
CA ASP A 468 14.59 -2.60 -19.79
C ASP A 468 14.86 -3.76 -20.77
N ARG A 469 14.78 -3.47 -22.06
CA ARG A 469 14.97 -4.45 -23.14
C ARG A 469 16.37 -5.10 -23.17
N ARG A 470 17.40 -4.46 -22.60
CA ARG A 470 18.77 -4.98 -22.53
C ARG A 470 18.90 -6.16 -21.57
N ALA A 471 17.96 -6.30 -20.66
CA ALA A 471 17.90 -7.38 -19.68
C ALA A 471 17.00 -8.55 -20.13
N ILE A 472 16.39 -8.47 -21.31
CA ILE A 472 15.46 -9.48 -21.80
C ILE A 472 16.17 -10.53 -22.65
N ASP A 473 16.01 -11.80 -22.29
CA ASP A 473 16.28 -12.92 -23.18
C ASP A 473 15.05 -13.20 -24.07
N VAL A 474 15.09 -12.72 -25.30
CA VAL A 474 13.98 -12.85 -26.25
C VAL A 474 13.63 -14.32 -26.50
N LYS A 475 14.62 -15.22 -26.51
CA LYS A 475 14.40 -16.67 -26.72
C LYS A 475 13.69 -17.32 -25.54
N GLY A 476 13.70 -16.69 -24.38
CA GLY A 476 13.01 -17.12 -23.18
C GLY A 476 11.53 -16.77 -23.16
N LEU A 477 11.05 -15.95 -24.11
CA LEU A 477 9.64 -15.54 -24.24
C LEU A 477 8.92 -16.38 -25.29
N SER A 478 7.68 -16.74 -25.01
CA SER A 478 6.75 -17.27 -26.02
C SER A 478 6.23 -16.14 -26.91
N ASP A 479 5.71 -16.50 -28.10
CA ASP A 479 5.07 -15.54 -29.04
C ASP A 479 3.98 -14.71 -28.36
N LYS A 480 3.21 -15.33 -27.46
CA LYS A 480 2.18 -14.63 -26.67
C LYS A 480 2.79 -13.60 -25.72
N GLU A 481 3.78 -13.98 -24.95
CA GLU A 481 4.46 -13.07 -23.99
C GLU A 481 5.16 -11.93 -24.73
N LEU A 482 5.79 -12.23 -25.86
CA LEU A 482 6.42 -11.21 -26.73
C LEU A 482 5.36 -10.25 -27.31
N GLY A 483 4.23 -10.76 -27.76
CA GLY A 483 3.11 -9.93 -28.21
C GLY A 483 2.57 -9.01 -27.12
N LEU A 484 2.41 -9.51 -25.88
CA LEU A 484 1.99 -8.71 -24.72
C LEU A 484 2.99 -7.61 -24.38
N LEU A 485 4.28 -7.94 -24.37
CA LEU A 485 5.35 -6.97 -24.09
C LEU A 485 5.40 -5.86 -25.15
N ASN A 486 5.37 -6.22 -26.43
CA ASN A 486 5.37 -5.26 -27.51
C ASN A 486 4.13 -4.35 -27.49
N ALA A 487 2.95 -4.89 -27.21
CA ALA A 487 1.73 -4.11 -27.06
C ALA A 487 1.81 -3.14 -25.87
N TYR A 488 2.38 -3.57 -24.73
CA TYR A 488 2.62 -2.71 -23.57
C TYR A 488 3.60 -1.59 -23.90
N HIS A 489 4.74 -1.87 -24.50
CA HIS A 489 5.74 -0.88 -24.91
C HIS A 489 5.16 0.13 -25.92
N GLN A 490 4.39 -0.34 -26.90
CA GLN A 490 3.70 0.53 -27.86
C GLN A 490 2.79 1.54 -27.12
N ARG A 491 1.96 1.06 -26.18
CA ARG A 491 1.09 1.91 -25.37
C ARG A 491 1.90 2.93 -24.56
N VAL A 492 2.99 2.50 -23.91
CA VAL A 492 3.88 3.42 -23.16
C VAL A 492 4.38 4.54 -24.07
N TYR A 493 4.87 4.21 -25.29
CA TYR A 493 5.34 5.22 -26.23
C TYR A 493 4.23 6.18 -26.68
N GLU A 494 3.04 5.65 -26.98
CA GLU A 494 1.89 6.46 -27.44
C GLU A 494 1.40 7.44 -26.37
N GLU A 495 1.37 7.01 -25.11
CA GLU A 495 0.84 7.83 -24.01
C GLU A 495 1.91 8.77 -23.41
N ILE A 496 3.15 8.34 -23.24
CA ILE A 496 4.23 9.14 -22.62
C ILE A 496 4.95 10.02 -23.64
N GLY A 497 5.22 9.52 -24.86
CA GLY A 497 6.02 10.21 -25.86
C GLY A 497 5.58 11.65 -26.19
N PRO A 498 4.27 11.98 -26.27
CA PRO A 498 3.80 13.34 -26.52
C PRO A 498 4.20 14.39 -25.47
N HIS A 499 4.60 13.96 -24.26
CA HIS A 499 4.94 14.80 -23.12
C HIS A 499 6.45 14.99 -22.92
N LEU A 500 7.28 14.41 -23.78
CA LEU A 500 8.74 14.42 -23.70
C LEU A 500 9.37 15.44 -24.66
N THR A 501 10.61 15.83 -24.38
CA THR A 501 11.43 16.55 -25.38
C THR A 501 11.70 15.65 -26.59
N PRO A 502 12.11 16.21 -27.75
CA PRO A 502 12.44 15.38 -28.91
C PRO A 502 13.48 14.29 -28.60
N GLU A 503 14.53 14.64 -27.86
CA GLU A 503 15.62 13.71 -27.51
C GLU A 503 15.15 12.59 -26.56
N GLU A 504 14.37 12.94 -25.54
CA GLU A 504 13.76 11.98 -24.62
C GLU A 504 12.80 11.04 -25.35
N ARG A 505 12.02 11.59 -26.29
CA ARG A 505 11.05 10.83 -27.08
C ARG A 505 11.72 9.87 -28.05
N ASP A 506 12.79 10.31 -28.71
CA ASP A 506 13.55 9.46 -29.64
C ASP A 506 14.16 8.29 -28.86
N TRP A 507 14.74 8.54 -27.68
CA TRP A 507 15.21 7.49 -26.78
C TRP A 507 14.07 6.53 -26.36
N LEU A 508 12.91 7.07 -25.94
CA LEU A 508 11.77 6.24 -25.54
C LEU A 508 11.27 5.39 -26.71
N GLN A 509 11.32 5.91 -27.95
CA GLN A 509 10.97 5.16 -29.16
C GLN A 509 11.89 3.95 -29.35
N GLU A 510 13.20 4.11 -29.09
CA GLU A 510 14.14 3.00 -29.15
C GLU A 510 13.85 1.96 -28.07
N GLU A 511 13.63 2.39 -26.80
CA GLU A 511 13.31 1.49 -25.69
C GLU A 511 11.97 0.76 -25.87
N CYS A 512 11.01 1.37 -26.55
CA CYS A 512 9.69 0.80 -26.81
C CYS A 512 9.56 0.14 -28.20
N SER A 513 10.63 0.14 -29.03
CA SER A 513 10.57 -0.47 -30.35
C SER A 513 10.29 -1.99 -30.26
N PRO A 514 9.56 -2.57 -31.21
CA PRO A 514 9.23 -3.98 -31.19
C PRO A 514 10.46 -4.87 -31.05
N ILE A 515 10.38 -5.81 -30.14
CA ILE A 515 11.38 -6.88 -29.98
C ILE A 515 10.96 -8.02 -30.92
N LEU A 516 11.89 -8.49 -31.77
CA LEU A 516 11.66 -9.49 -32.81
C LEU A 516 12.27 -10.83 -32.45
#